data_eedacee786afe4be56f3f299c256868e
#
_entry.id   eedacee786afe4be56f3f299c256868e
#
_cell.length_a   1.000
_cell.length_b   1.000
_cell.length_c   1.000
_cell.angle_alpha   90.00
_cell.angle_beta   90.00
_cell.angle_gamma   90.00
#
_symmetry.space_group_name_H-M   'P 1'
#
loop_
_entity.id
_entity.type
_entity.pdbx_description
1 polymer ?
#
loop_
_entity_poly.entity_id
_entity_poly.type
_entity_poly.pdbx_seq_one_letter_code
_entity_poly.pdbx_strand_id
1 'polypeptide(L)'
;MNKSVNQNHMSFLSTIVLVSTFGGLLFGYDTGVINGALPYMSDDFKLTSFTEGLITSILLLGAAIGAIFGGRLSDGIGRRKNILFLSILFFVSTIGCTFSPNVIGMVIFRFLLGMAVGGASVAVPTFIAEMSPSERRGRMVTRNELMIVGGQLLAFIFNAILGNMMEGIGVWRYMLAIAAVPAIFLFFGMMKVPESPRWLVKKGRNEEALSVLRKIRTEEQAQAELKEIETAVAAESGLNEASFRDIAIPWMRRIIFLGIAISFVTQATGVNSIMYYGTEILRQAGFGTSAALIGNIANGVISVLATIVGIWLLGKVGRRPMMLTGLTGTTLTLLLIGILSFTVKSSEILPYVMLILTVTFLAFMQGAIGPVLWVSLSEIFPLRLRGFGMGISVFFLWMTNFLIGLLFPIMLEKMGLSSTFLIFAGIGCISIFLMAKLLPETKGRTLEEIEVSFRTYYDGTTSKNIGSNSAKTQIK
;
A
#
# COMPACT_ATOMS: atom_id res chain seq x y z
N MET A 1 -23.56 32.32 -13.59
CA MET A 1 -22.51 31.78 -14.47
C MET A 1 -21.38 31.06 -13.71
N ASN A 2 -20.95 31.52 -12.53
CA ASN A 2 -19.84 30.87 -11.78
C ASN A 2 -20.09 29.46 -11.21
N LYS A 3 -21.33 29.06 -10.90
CA LYS A 3 -21.60 27.72 -10.33
C LYS A 3 -21.46 26.58 -11.35
N SER A 4 -21.89 26.78 -12.58
CA SER A 4 -21.80 25.76 -13.65
C SER A 4 -20.37 25.53 -14.13
N VAL A 5 -19.57 26.59 -14.25
CA VAL A 5 -18.16 26.50 -14.65
C VAL A 5 -17.34 25.77 -13.58
N ASN A 6 -17.56 26.07 -12.31
CA ASN A 6 -16.89 25.42 -11.18
C ASN A 6 -17.30 23.92 -11.08
N GLN A 7 -18.53 23.59 -11.47
CA GLN A 7 -19.04 22.24 -11.48
C GLN A 7 -18.39 21.40 -12.60
N ASN A 8 -18.15 21.99 -13.78
CA ASN A 8 -17.46 21.34 -14.90
C ASN A 8 -15.98 21.04 -14.59
N HIS A 9 -15.24 21.99 -13.98
CA HIS A 9 -13.85 21.77 -13.56
C HIS A 9 -13.73 20.65 -12.52
N MET A 10 -14.66 20.60 -11.55
CA MET A 10 -14.71 19.56 -10.53
C MET A 10 -15.07 18.19 -11.11
N SER A 11 -15.96 18.13 -12.08
CA SER A 11 -16.31 16.88 -12.76
C SER A 11 -15.13 16.32 -13.54
N PHE A 12 -14.42 17.17 -14.28
CA PHE A 12 -13.23 16.76 -15.03
C PHE A 12 -12.09 16.29 -14.11
N LEU A 13 -11.82 17.01 -13.02
CA LEU A 13 -10.84 16.60 -12.01
C LEU A 13 -11.22 15.25 -11.37
N SER A 14 -12.50 15.06 -11.04
CA SER A 14 -12.99 13.78 -10.49
C SER A 14 -12.80 12.62 -11.47
N THR A 15 -12.97 12.86 -12.76
CA THR A 15 -12.72 11.88 -13.83
C THR A 15 -11.21 11.55 -13.91
N ILE A 16 -10.32 12.55 -13.86
CA ILE A 16 -8.87 12.33 -13.83
C ILE A 16 -8.47 11.44 -12.65
N VAL A 17 -8.98 11.78 -11.45
CA VAL A 17 -8.69 11.00 -10.23
C VAL A 17 -9.24 9.59 -10.35
N LEU A 18 -10.49 9.42 -10.81
CA LEU A 18 -11.12 8.10 -10.98
C LEU A 18 -10.31 7.23 -11.93
N VAL A 19 -9.94 7.76 -13.11
CA VAL A 19 -9.12 7.03 -14.09
C VAL A 19 -7.79 6.62 -13.48
N SER A 20 -7.10 7.55 -12.80
CA SER A 20 -5.79 7.28 -12.20
C SER A 20 -5.87 6.21 -11.11
N THR A 21 -6.96 6.18 -10.33
CA THR A 21 -7.13 5.20 -9.24
C THR A 21 -7.38 3.77 -9.72
N PHE A 22 -7.61 3.54 -11.03
CA PHE A 22 -7.55 2.19 -11.59
C PHE A 22 -6.17 1.55 -11.40
N GLY A 23 -5.09 2.32 -11.27
CA GLY A 23 -3.78 1.80 -10.86
C GLY A 23 -3.79 1.16 -9.47
N GLY A 24 -4.50 1.77 -8.51
CA GLY A 24 -4.74 1.19 -7.20
C GLY A 24 -5.62 -0.07 -7.26
N LEU A 25 -6.69 -0.03 -8.07
CA LEU A 25 -7.57 -1.18 -8.27
C LEU A 25 -6.82 -2.38 -8.86
N LEU A 26 -5.91 -2.16 -9.82
CA LEU A 26 -5.06 -3.19 -10.40
C LEU A 26 -4.16 -3.86 -9.33
N PHE A 27 -3.51 -3.04 -8.51
CA PHE A 27 -2.69 -3.55 -7.40
C PHE A 27 -3.53 -4.40 -6.43
N GLY A 28 -4.69 -3.90 -6.03
CA GLY A 28 -5.59 -4.61 -5.14
C GLY A 28 -6.11 -5.92 -5.73
N TYR A 29 -6.57 -5.88 -6.98
CA TYR A 29 -7.06 -7.06 -7.67
C TYR A 29 -5.99 -8.16 -7.76
N ASP A 30 -4.77 -7.80 -8.16
CA ASP A 30 -3.68 -8.78 -8.27
C ASP A 30 -3.30 -9.39 -6.91
N THR A 31 -3.32 -8.60 -5.84
CA THR A 31 -3.12 -9.09 -4.47
C THR A 31 -4.20 -10.10 -4.06
N GLY A 32 -5.46 -9.83 -4.42
CA GLY A 32 -6.59 -10.69 -4.05
C GLY A 32 -6.74 -11.92 -4.94
N VAL A 33 -6.41 -11.82 -6.23
CA VAL A 33 -6.68 -12.91 -7.19
C VAL A 33 -5.83 -14.15 -6.91
N ILE A 34 -4.59 -13.97 -6.46
CA ILE A 34 -3.70 -15.11 -6.17
C ILE A 34 -4.25 -16.01 -5.06
N ASN A 35 -4.97 -15.43 -4.09
CA ASN A 35 -5.58 -16.15 -2.99
C ASN A 35 -6.52 -17.29 -3.46
N GLY A 36 -7.37 -17.01 -4.44
CA GLY A 36 -8.28 -18.01 -4.98
C GLY A 36 -7.70 -18.82 -6.13
N ALA A 37 -6.76 -18.26 -6.88
CA ALA A 37 -6.13 -18.93 -8.02
C ALA A 37 -5.10 -19.99 -7.57
N LEU A 38 -4.42 -19.76 -6.44
CA LEU A 38 -3.30 -20.58 -5.98
C LEU A 38 -3.65 -22.08 -5.79
N PRO A 39 -4.77 -22.47 -5.17
CA PRO A 39 -5.12 -23.90 -5.04
C PRO A 39 -5.22 -24.59 -6.39
N TYR A 40 -5.85 -23.95 -7.39
CA TYR A 40 -5.98 -24.51 -8.74
C TYR A 40 -4.64 -24.54 -9.48
N MET A 41 -3.78 -23.52 -9.30
CA MET A 41 -2.42 -23.53 -9.85
C MET A 41 -1.57 -24.63 -9.24
N SER A 42 -1.72 -24.85 -7.92
CA SER A 42 -0.98 -25.90 -7.20
C SER A 42 -1.30 -27.28 -7.78
N ASP A 43 -2.57 -27.53 -8.08
CA ASP A 43 -3.02 -28.77 -8.68
C ASP A 43 -2.57 -28.91 -10.15
N ASP A 44 -2.59 -27.82 -10.95
CA ASP A 44 -2.22 -27.81 -12.37
C ASP A 44 -0.70 -27.98 -12.57
N PHE A 45 0.09 -27.20 -11.83
CA PHE A 45 1.55 -27.19 -11.94
C PHE A 45 2.25 -28.16 -10.97
N LYS A 46 1.50 -28.83 -10.08
CA LYS A 46 2.02 -29.68 -8.99
C LYS A 46 3.06 -28.96 -8.16
N LEU A 47 2.66 -27.79 -7.64
CA LEU A 47 3.54 -26.90 -6.93
C LEU A 47 4.00 -27.53 -5.60
N THR A 48 5.23 -27.23 -5.22
CA THR A 48 5.76 -27.44 -3.88
C THR A 48 5.53 -26.16 -3.06
N SER A 49 5.57 -26.21 -1.73
CA SER A 49 5.42 -25.04 -0.85
C SER A 49 6.43 -23.94 -1.20
N PHE A 50 7.63 -24.29 -1.65
CA PHE A 50 8.62 -23.32 -2.13
C PHE A 50 8.16 -22.64 -3.42
N THR A 51 7.67 -23.38 -4.41
CA THR A 51 7.21 -22.80 -5.68
C THR A 51 5.91 -22.02 -5.53
N GLU A 52 5.02 -22.41 -4.62
CA GLU A 52 3.85 -21.62 -4.23
C GLU A 52 4.27 -20.26 -3.62
N GLY A 53 5.19 -20.31 -2.65
CA GLY A 53 5.76 -19.11 -2.06
C GLY A 53 6.46 -18.23 -3.09
N LEU A 54 7.22 -18.82 -4.00
CA LEU A 54 7.93 -18.10 -5.06
C LEU A 54 6.97 -17.41 -6.03
N ILE A 55 5.98 -18.13 -6.56
CA ILE A 55 4.97 -17.56 -7.47
C ILE A 55 4.23 -16.39 -6.79
N THR A 56 3.85 -16.55 -5.53
CA THR A 56 3.12 -15.53 -4.80
C THR A 56 3.98 -14.32 -4.50
N SER A 57 5.23 -14.52 -4.07
CA SER A 57 6.09 -13.46 -3.55
C SER A 57 6.93 -12.75 -4.62
N ILE A 58 7.27 -13.40 -5.73
CA ILE A 58 8.16 -12.82 -6.76
C ILE A 58 7.65 -11.48 -7.31
N LEU A 59 6.34 -11.31 -7.35
CA LEU A 59 5.69 -10.04 -7.67
C LEU A 59 6.16 -8.91 -6.75
N LEU A 60 6.33 -9.19 -5.47
CA LEU A 60 6.73 -8.19 -4.46
C LEU A 60 8.18 -7.76 -4.65
N LEU A 61 9.06 -8.67 -5.06
CA LEU A 61 10.42 -8.33 -5.48
C LEU A 61 10.39 -7.44 -6.73
N GLY A 62 9.55 -7.78 -7.71
CA GLY A 62 9.29 -6.94 -8.87
C GLY A 62 8.79 -5.56 -8.46
N ALA A 63 7.87 -5.48 -7.48
CA ALA A 63 7.33 -4.23 -6.99
C ALA A 63 8.37 -3.36 -6.28
N ALA A 64 9.26 -3.94 -5.50
CA ALA A 64 10.39 -3.23 -4.89
C ALA A 64 11.26 -2.53 -5.96
N ILE A 65 11.63 -3.28 -6.99
CA ILE A 65 12.42 -2.78 -8.12
C ILE A 65 11.62 -1.75 -8.93
N GLY A 66 10.36 -2.07 -9.25
CA GLY A 66 9.46 -1.20 -10.01
C GLY A 66 9.20 0.14 -9.34
N ALA A 67 9.12 0.19 -8.00
CA ALA A 67 8.96 1.43 -7.25
C ALA A 67 10.18 2.36 -7.40
N ILE A 68 11.40 1.79 -7.37
CA ILE A 68 12.64 2.56 -7.54
C ILE A 68 12.75 3.14 -8.96
N PHE A 69 12.53 2.29 -9.97
CA PHE A 69 12.65 2.73 -11.37
C PHE A 69 11.45 3.56 -11.82
N GLY A 70 10.25 3.23 -11.36
CA GLY A 70 9.01 3.93 -11.69
C GLY A 70 9.01 5.39 -11.27
N GLY A 71 9.58 5.71 -10.10
CA GLY A 71 9.76 7.09 -9.64
C GLY A 71 10.68 7.89 -10.58
N ARG A 72 11.87 7.35 -10.87
CA ARG A 72 12.85 7.98 -11.77
C ARG A 72 12.31 8.14 -13.21
N LEU A 73 11.64 7.12 -13.71
CA LEU A 73 11.02 7.14 -15.03
C LEU A 73 9.92 8.20 -15.09
N SER A 74 9.11 8.30 -14.04
CA SER A 74 8.06 9.31 -13.90
C SER A 74 8.62 10.74 -13.96
N ASP A 75 9.76 11.00 -13.32
CA ASP A 75 10.44 12.30 -13.39
C ASP A 75 11.07 12.58 -14.75
N GLY A 76 11.52 11.54 -15.45
CA GLY A 76 12.12 11.64 -16.77
C GLY A 76 11.11 11.94 -17.89
N ILE A 77 10.17 11.02 -18.10
CA ILE A 77 9.23 11.03 -19.24
C ILE A 77 7.87 11.67 -18.95
N GLY A 78 7.54 11.94 -17.69
CA GLY A 78 6.26 12.48 -17.24
C GLY A 78 5.38 11.45 -16.54
N ARG A 79 4.46 11.94 -15.71
CA ARG A 79 3.58 11.09 -14.89
C ARG A 79 2.60 10.31 -15.77
N ARG A 80 1.95 11.01 -16.69
CA ARG A 80 1.00 10.43 -17.62
C ARG A 80 1.61 9.33 -18.48
N LYS A 81 2.74 9.63 -19.13
CA LYS A 81 3.42 8.66 -20.00
C LYS A 81 3.91 7.45 -19.22
N ASN A 82 4.42 7.67 -18.02
CA ASN A 82 4.83 6.56 -17.14
C ASN A 82 3.65 5.65 -16.78
N ILE A 83 2.50 6.21 -16.38
CA ILE A 83 1.30 5.42 -16.05
C ILE A 83 0.79 4.65 -17.28
N LEU A 84 0.83 5.26 -18.49
CA LEU A 84 0.50 4.55 -19.73
C LEU A 84 1.46 3.37 -19.99
N PHE A 85 2.75 3.56 -19.83
CA PHE A 85 3.74 2.49 -19.96
C PHE A 85 3.49 1.36 -18.95
N LEU A 86 3.25 1.71 -17.68
CA LEU A 86 2.96 0.75 -16.63
C LEU A 86 1.66 -0.02 -16.87
N SER A 87 0.64 0.62 -17.44
CA SER A 87 -0.61 -0.07 -17.79
C SER A 87 -0.44 -1.09 -18.91
N ILE A 88 0.42 -0.80 -19.91
CA ILE A 88 0.79 -1.76 -20.96
C ILE A 88 1.59 -2.92 -20.36
N LEU A 89 2.60 -2.60 -19.53
CA LEU A 89 3.41 -3.63 -18.86
C LEU A 89 2.55 -4.54 -18.01
N PHE A 90 1.59 -3.96 -17.25
CA PHE A 90 0.63 -4.73 -16.46
C PHE A 90 -0.22 -5.64 -17.34
N PHE A 91 -0.80 -5.12 -18.42
CA PHE A 91 -1.62 -5.88 -19.34
C PHE A 91 -0.87 -7.06 -19.96
N VAL A 92 0.31 -6.79 -20.54
CA VAL A 92 1.16 -7.83 -21.17
C VAL A 92 1.56 -8.89 -20.16
N SER A 93 1.96 -8.47 -18.96
CA SER A 93 2.36 -9.39 -17.89
C SER A 93 1.19 -10.25 -17.40
N THR A 94 -0.01 -9.66 -17.27
CA THR A 94 -1.24 -10.40 -16.89
C THR A 94 -1.58 -11.46 -17.94
N ILE A 95 -1.55 -11.10 -19.22
CA ILE A 95 -1.75 -12.05 -20.32
C ILE A 95 -0.68 -13.12 -20.30
N GLY A 96 0.59 -12.75 -20.08
CA GLY A 96 1.67 -13.69 -19.91
C GLY A 96 1.46 -14.67 -18.74
N CYS A 97 1.00 -14.20 -17.59
CA CYS A 97 0.62 -15.06 -16.46
C CYS A 97 -0.52 -16.02 -16.86
N THR A 98 -1.58 -15.49 -17.50
CA THR A 98 -2.75 -16.26 -17.91
C THR A 98 -2.39 -17.44 -18.82
N PHE A 99 -1.48 -17.23 -19.77
CA PHE A 99 -1.06 -18.24 -20.74
C PHE A 99 0.22 -18.97 -20.37
N SER A 100 0.76 -18.77 -19.17
CA SER A 100 1.98 -19.44 -18.72
C SER A 100 1.81 -20.98 -18.77
N PRO A 101 2.73 -21.68 -19.45
CA PRO A 101 2.66 -23.13 -19.56
C PRO A 101 3.31 -23.86 -18.37
N ASN A 102 4.11 -23.16 -17.55
CA ASN A 102 4.88 -23.74 -16.46
C ASN A 102 5.23 -22.69 -15.40
N VAL A 103 5.82 -23.14 -14.29
CA VAL A 103 6.23 -22.31 -13.14
C VAL A 103 7.21 -21.21 -13.56
N ILE A 104 8.17 -21.49 -14.44
CA ILE A 104 9.20 -20.51 -14.83
C ILE A 104 8.55 -19.33 -15.56
N GLY A 105 7.68 -19.60 -16.54
CA GLY A 105 6.93 -18.57 -17.25
C GLY A 105 6.09 -17.74 -16.28
N MET A 106 5.38 -18.40 -15.35
CA MET A 106 4.60 -17.73 -14.32
C MET A 106 5.47 -16.80 -13.46
N VAL A 107 6.62 -17.25 -12.97
CA VAL A 107 7.55 -16.46 -12.17
C VAL A 107 8.05 -15.22 -12.94
N ILE A 108 8.43 -15.38 -14.21
CA ILE A 108 8.89 -14.25 -15.03
C ILE A 108 7.78 -13.22 -15.22
N PHE A 109 6.59 -13.62 -15.62
CA PHE A 109 5.50 -12.68 -15.86
C PHE A 109 4.97 -12.05 -14.57
N ARG A 110 4.95 -12.78 -13.44
CA ARG A 110 4.62 -12.20 -12.12
C ARG A 110 5.66 -11.19 -11.66
N PHE A 111 6.94 -11.42 -11.95
CA PHE A 111 7.98 -10.42 -11.68
C PHE A 111 7.75 -9.13 -12.48
N LEU A 112 7.49 -9.24 -13.78
CA LEU A 112 7.19 -8.10 -14.65
C LEU A 112 5.89 -7.38 -14.22
N LEU A 113 4.88 -8.16 -13.84
CA LEU A 113 3.64 -7.64 -13.26
C LEU A 113 3.92 -6.84 -11.99
N GLY A 114 4.79 -7.36 -11.12
CA GLY A 114 5.26 -6.67 -9.93
C GLY A 114 5.94 -5.34 -10.24
N MET A 115 6.79 -5.30 -11.26
CA MET A 115 7.42 -4.04 -11.69
C MET A 115 6.38 -3.00 -12.10
N ALA A 116 5.32 -3.40 -12.79
CA ALA A 116 4.22 -2.50 -13.14
C ALA A 116 3.47 -2.01 -11.90
N VAL A 117 3.14 -2.90 -10.97
CA VAL A 117 2.48 -2.59 -9.70
C VAL A 117 3.32 -1.63 -8.86
N GLY A 118 4.60 -1.93 -8.68
CA GLY A 118 5.52 -1.10 -7.89
C GLY A 118 5.69 0.30 -8.48
N GLY A 119 5.86 0.39 -9.81
CA GLY A 119 5.91 1.67 -10.51
C GLY A 119 4.62 2.48 -10.35
N ALA A 120 3.45 1.82 -10.45
CA ALA A 120 2.15 2.46 -10.29
C ALA A 120 1.90 2.91 -8.85
N SER A 121 2.37 2.16 -7.84
CA SER A 121 2.21 2.51 -6.42
C SER A 121 2.87 3.84 -6.05
N VAL A 122 3.88 4.27 -6.80
CA VAL A 122 4.54 5.58 -6.66
C VAL A 122 3.94 6.62 -7.61
N ALA A 123 3.79 6.27 -8.89
CA ALA A 123 3.40 7.22 -9.93
C ALA A 123 1.94 7.70 -9.77
N VAL A 124 1.00 6.82 -9.42
CA VAL A 124 -0.43 7.14 -9.34
C VAL A 124 -0.75 8.09 -8.19
N PRO A 125 -0.36 7.83 -6.93
CA PRO A 125 -0.62 8.78 -5.84
C PRO A 125 0.06 10.14 -6.07
N THR A 126 1.28 10.14 -6.62
CA THR A 126 2.00 11.37 -6.97
C THR A 126 1.23 12.18 -8.02
N PHE A 127 0.77 11.54 -9.08
CA PHE A 127 -0.01 12.18 -10.13
C PHE A 127 -1.33 12.76 -9.59
N ILE A 128 -2.06 11.98 -8.77
CA ILE A 128 -3.30 12.44 -8.12
C ILE A 128 -3.02 13.65 -7.22
N ALA A 129 -1.92 13.63 -6.46
CA ALA A 129 -1.55 14.72 -5.59
C ALA A 129 -1.19 16.00 -6.36
N GLU A 130 -0.47 15.88 -7.50
CA GLU A 130 -0.07 16.99 -8.36
C GLU A 130 -1.25 17.61 -9.15
N MET A 131 -2.31 16.84 -9.44
CA MET A 131 -3.53 17.30 -10.10
C MET A 131 -4.54 17.90 -9.13
N SER A 132 -4.43 17.59 -7.84
CA SER A 132 -5.44 17.92 -6.83
C SER A 132 -5.16 19.27 -6.15
N PRO A 133 -6.21 20.10 -5.87
CA PRO A 133 -6.08 21.29 -5.04
C PRO A 133 -5.56 20.92 -3.63
N SER A 134 -4.79 21.81 -3.02
CA SER A 134 -4.20 21.63 -1.68
C SER A 134 -5.23 21.19 -0.63
N GLU A 135 -6.41 21.81 -0.61
CA GLU A 135 -7.46 21.55 0.37
C GLU A 135 -8.10 20.17 0.24
N ARG A 136 -8.04 19.56 -0.96
CA ARG A 136 -8.69 18.28 -1.27
C ARG A 136 -7.71 17.16 -1.58
N ARG A 137 -6.42 17.46 -1.65
CA ARG A 137 -5.35 16.52 -2.03
C ARG A 137 -5.40 15.24 -1.20
N GLY A 138 -5.45 15.35 0.12
CA GLY A 138 -5.53 14.19 1.00
C GLY A 138 -6.71 13.28 0.69
N ARG A 139 -7.92 13.86 0.54
CA ARG A 139 -9.14 13.09 0.22
C ARG A 139 -9.06 12.42 -1.15
N MET A 140 -8.40 13.03 -2.13
CA MET A 140 -8.28 12.47 -3.48
C MET A 140 -7.24 11.34 -3.53
N VAL A 141 -6.12 11.48 -2.84
CA VAL A 141 -5.12 10.41 -2.68
C VAL A 141 -5.71 9.21 -1.93
N THR A 142 -6.52 9.45 -0.89
CA THR A 142 -7.22 8.40 -0.14
C THR A 142 -8.14 7.54 -1.01
N ARG A 143 -8.70 8.09 -2.10
CA ARG A 143 -9.48 7.28 -3.05
C ARG A 143 -8.67 6.15 -3.68
N ASN A 144 -7.36 6.34 -3.83
CA ASN A 144 -6.49 5.27 -4.32
C ASN A 144 -6.43 4.08 -3.35
N GLU A 145 -6.35 4.34 -2.03
CA GLU A 145 -6.41 3.28 -1.01
C GLU A 145 -7.73 2.51 -1.04
N LEU A 146 -8.85 3.22 -1.17
CA LEU A 146 -10.16 2.58 -1.31
C LEU A 146 -10.27 1.73 -2.57
N MET A 147 -9.62 2.13 -3.67
CA MET A 147 -9.58 1.34 -4.91
C MET A 147 -8.68 0.11 -4.76
N ILE A 148 -7.62 0.17 -3.95
CA ILE A 148 -6.79 -1.01 -3.64
C ILE A 148 -7.63 -2.06 -2.91
N VAL A 149 -8.23 -1.72 -1.78
CA VAL A 149 -9.05 -2.68 -1.01
C VAL A 149 -10.31 -3.09 -1.77
N GLY A 150 -10.88 -2.20 -2.58
CA GLY A 150 -11.98 -2.50 -3.51
C GLY A 150 -11.57 -3.52 -4.59
N GLY A 151 -10.38 -3.39 -5.14
CA GLY A 151 -9.79 -4.34 -6.08
C GLY A 151 -9.61 -5.72 -5.46
N GLN A 152 -9.13 -5.80 -4.21
CA GLN A 152 -9.02 -7.06 -3.45
C GLN A 152 -10.39 -7.72 -3.26
N LEU A 153 -11.40 -6.94 -2.85
CA LEU A 153 -12.77 -7.46 -2.71
C LEU A 153 -13.32 -7.98 -4.03
N LEU A 154 -13.14 -7.25 -5.14
CA LEU A 154 -13.55 -7.70 -6.47
C LEU A 154 -12.85 -9.01 -6.86
N ALA A 155 -11.55 -9.14 -6.58
CA ALA A 155 -10.82 -10.37 -6.83
C ALA A 155 -11.40 -11.55 -6.04
N PHE A 156 -11.70 -11.38 -4.75
CA PHE A 156 -12.32 -12.44 -3.93
C PHE A 156 -13.72 -12.82 -4.46
N ILE A 157 -14.53 -11.84 -4.90
CA ILE A 157 -15.83 -12.11 -5.50
C ILE A 157 -15.68 -12.89 -6.80
N PHE A 158 -14.81 -12.47 -7.72
CA PHE A 158 -14.61 -13.18 -8.98
C PHE A 158 -13.99 -14.56 -8.78
N ASN A 159 -13.06 -14.71 -7.84
CA ASN A 159 -12.52 -16.02 -7.48
C ASN A 159 -13.63 -16.98 -6.99
N ALA A 160 -14.53 -16.48 -6.13
CA ALA A 160 -15.65 -17.28 -5.65
C ALA A 160 -16.64 -17.63 -6.79
N ILE A 161 -16.97 -16.67 -7.63
CA ILE A 161 -17.88 -16.91 -8.79
C ILE A 161 -17.27 -17.95 -9.73
N LEU A 162 -16.05 -17.72 -10.21
CA LEU A 162 -15.41 -18.60 -11.19
C LEU A 162 -15.11 -19.99 -10.61
N GLY A 163 -14.62 -20.05 -9.37
CA GLY A 163 -14.33 -21.32 -8.70
C GLY A 163 -15.55 -22.18 -8.39
N ASN A 164 -16.76 -21.58 -8.33
CA ASN A 164 -18.02 -22.30 -8.13
C ASN A 164 -18.78 -22.56 -9.44
N MET A 165 -18.56 -21.78 -10.49
CA MET A 165 -19.28 -21.91 -11.75
C MET A 165 -18.53 -22.75 -12.79
N MET A 166 -17.21 -22.82 -12.69
CA MET A 166 -16.36 -23.52 -13.66
C MET A 166 -15.72 -24.74 -13.03
N GLU A 167 -15.85 -25.88 -13.69
CA GLU A 167 -15.16 -27.10 -13.33
C GLU A 167 -13.81 -27.17 -14.07
N GLY A 168 -12.79 -27.67 -13.38
CA GLY A 168 -11.47 -27.94 -13.96
C GLY A 168 -10.32 -27.14 -13.36
N ILE A 169 -9.14 -27.71 -13.52
CA ILE A 169 -7.90 -27.21 -12.92
C ILE A 169 -7.49 -25.85 -13.52
N GLY A 170 -7.83 -25.57 -14.78
CA GLY A 170 -7.45 -24.35 -15.50
C GLY A 170 -8.23 -23.09 -15.15
N VAL A 171 -9.17 -23.13 -14.21
CA VAL A 171 -10.03 -22.01 -13.80
C VAL A 171 -9.23 -20.78 -13.33
N TRP A 172 -8.06 -20.98 -12.73
CA TRP A 172 -7.17 -19.93 -12.32
C TRP A 172 -6.73 -18.98 -13.44
N ARG A 173 -6.67 -19.48 -14.69
CA ARG A 173 -6.33 -18.66 -15.87
C ARG A 173 -7.38 -17.57 -16.11
N TYR A 174 -8.65 -17.91 -15.98
CA TYR A 174 -9.76 -16.94 -16.09
C TYR A 174 -9.76 -15.96 -14.94
N MET A 175 -9.46 -16.43 -13.71
CA MET A 175 -9.33 -15.53 -12.54
C MET A 175 -8.26 -14.46 -12.79
N LEU A 176 -7.08 -14.85 -13.29
CA LEU A 176 -6.00 -13.92 -13.63
C LEU A 176 -6.36 -13.02 -14.83
N ALA A 177 -7.01 -13.56 -15.87
CA ALA A 177 -7.34 -12.81 -17.08
C ALA A 177 -8.21 -11.57 -16.81
N ILE A 178 -9.11 -11.64 -15.81
CA ILE A 178 -9.97 -10.50 -15.43
C ILE A 178 -9.15 -9.28 -15.04
N ALA A 179 -7.95 -9.46 -14.46
CA ALA A 179 -7.05 -8.35 -14.11
C ALA A 179 -6.63 -7.51 -15.34
N ALA A 180 -6.71 -8.05 -16.56
CA ALA A 180 -6.44 -7.31 -17.78
C ALA A 180 -7.47 -6.21 -18.05
N VAL A 181 -8.72 -6.39 -17.61
CA VAL A 181 -9.83 -5.45 -17.87
C VAL A 181 -9.57 -4.06 -17.27
N PRO A 182 -9.28 -3.91 -15.96
CA PRO A 182 -8.96 -2.60 -15.41
C PRO A 182 -7.67 -1.99 -16.00
N ALA A 183 -6.71 -2.80 -16.48
CA ALA A 183 -5.52 -2.28 -17.16
C ALA A 183 -5.89 -1.58 -18.48
N ILE A 184 -6.82 -2.16 -19.24
CA ILE A 184 -7.37 -1.56 -20.46
C ILE A 184 -8.06 -0.22 -20.14
N PHE A 185 -8.89 -0.19 -19.09
CA PHE A 185 -9.55 1.05 -18.67
C PHE A 185 -8.56 2.12 -18.21
N LEU A 186 -7.51 1.73 -17.48
CA LEU A 186 -6.45 2.65 -17.10
C LEU A 186 -5.74 3.22 -18.34
N PHE A 187 -5.37 2.37 -19.30
CA PHE A 187 -4.67 2.80 -20.51
C PHE A 187 -5.51 3.81 -21.33
N PHE A 188 -6.72 3.44 -21.74
CA PHE A 188 -7.56 4.32 -22.55
C PHE A 188 -8.01 5.57 -21.78
N GLY A 189 -8.25 5.44 -20.49
CA GLY A 189 -8.57 6.58 -19.65
C GLY A 189 -7.41 7.57 -19.56
N MET A 190 -6.20 7.10 -19.33
CA MET A 190 -5.01 7.94 -19.25
C MET A 190 -4.62 8.58 -20.58
N MET A 191 -5.05 8.03 -21.72
CA MET A 191 -4.88 8.70 -23.02
C MET A 191 -5.61 10.05 -23.10
N LYS A 192 -6.71 10.21 -22.39
CA LYS A 192 -7.55 11.43 -22.36
C LYS A 192 -7.17 12.41 -21.24
N VAL A 193 -6.33 11.98 -20.31
CA VAL A 193 -5.90 12.79 -19.16
C VAL A 193 -4.67 13.64 -19.54
N PRO A 194 -4.60 14.93 -19.14
CA PRO A 194 -3.41 15.77 -19.38
C PRO A 194 -2.22 15.36 -18.49
N GLU A 195 -1.05 15.88 -18.79
CA GLU A 195 0.16 15.70 -17.99
C GLU A 195 0.09 16.56 -16.71
N SER A 196 0.90 16.22 -15.69
CA SER A 196 0.99 16.96 -14.45
C SER A 196 1.48 18.40 -14.65
N PRO A 197 0.77 19.42 -14.13
CA PRO A 197 1.22 20.81 -14.19
C PRO A 197 2.60 21.00 -13.52
N ARG A 198 2.83 20.36 -12.38
CA ARG A 198 4.11 20.45 -11.66
C ARG A 198 5.27 19.87 -12.47
N TRP A 199 5.06 18.76 -13.14
CA TRP A 199 6.07 18.18 -14.02
C TRP A 199 6.34 19.07 -15.23
N LEU A 200 5.31 19.67 -15.84
CA LEU A 200 5.45 20.59 -16.96
C LEU A 200 6.29 21.81 -16.58
N VAL A 201 6.03 22.42 -15.41
CA VAL A 201 6.85 23.53 -14.89
C VAL A 201 8.30 23.08 -14.66
N LYS A 202 8.53 21.91 -14.06
CA LYS A 202 9.88 21.34 -13.86
C LYS A 202 10.64 21.15 -15.17
N LYS A 203 9.93 20.99 -16.31
CA LYS A 203 10.51 20.90 -17.66
C LYS A 203 10.53 22.25 -18.42
N GLY A 204 10.19 23.36 -17.77
CA GLY A 204 10.16 24.70 -18.38
C GLY A 204 8.98 24.94 -19.34
N ARG A 205 7.93 24.07 -19.30
CA ARG A 205 6.76 24.12 -20.18
C ARG A 205 5.59 24.83 -19.49
N ASN A 206 5.81 26.08 -19.05
CA ASN A 206 4.88 26.83 -18.20
C ASN A 206 3.54 27.15 -18.87
N GLU A 207 3.55 27.44 -20.19
CA GLU A 207 2.31 27.70 -20.95
C GLU A 207 1.39 26.47 -20.98
N GLU A 208 1.99 25.29 -21.17
CA GLU A 208 1.22 24.05 -21.14
C GLU A 208 0.70 23.73 -19.72
N ALA A 209 1.52 24.00 -18.70
CA ALA A 209 1.09 23.86 -17.31
C ALA A 209 -0.14 24.74 -17.00
N LEU A 210 -0.10 26.00 -17.45
CA LEU A 210 -1.23 26.92 -17.30
C LEU A 210 -2.48 26.42 -18.05
N SER A 211 -2.30 25.90 -19.26
CA SER A 211 -3.41 25.34 -20.05
C SER A 211 -4.08 24.15 -19.36
N VAL A 212 -3.30 23.31 -18.68
CA VAL A 212 -3.82 22.19 -17.87
C VAL A 212 -4.54 22.70 -16.62
N LEU A 213 -3.95 23.66 -15.90
CA LEU A 213 -4.56 24.25 -14.72
C LEU A 213 -5.91 24.91 -15.05
N ARG A 214 -6.04 25.61 -16.17
CA ARG A 214 -7.30 26.19 -16.65
C ARG A 214 -8.41 25.18 -16.88
N LYS A 215 -8.10 23.92 -17.16
CA LYS A 215 -9.10 22.85 -17.33
C LYS A 215 -9.67 22.37 -15.99
N ILE A 216 -8.97 22.57 -14.89
CA ILE A 216 -9.30 22.02 -13.56
C ILE A 216 -9.49 23.09 -12.49
N ARG A 217 -9.24 24.37 -12.84
CA ARG A 217 -9.32 25.55 -11.95
C ARG A 217 -9.99 26.71 -12.68
N THR A 218 -10.41 27.72 -11.90
CA THR A 218 -10.74 29.04 -12.47
C THR A 218 -9.48 29.75 -12.95
N GLU A 219 -9.61 30.74 -13.84
CA GLU A 219 -8.47 31.47 -14.39
C GLU A 219 -7.57 32.07 -13.29
N GLU A 220 -8.20 32.72 -12.28
CA GLU A 220 -7.46 33.33 -11.17
C GLU A 220 -6.71 32.28 -10.34
N GLN A 221 -7.37 31.13 -10.04
CA GLN A 221 -6.75 30.03 -9.32
C GLN A 221 -5.62 29.39 -10.14
N ALA A 222 -5.78 29.25 -11.44
CA ALA A 222 -4.78 28.65 -12.32
C ALA A 222 -3.49 29.48 -12.37
N GLN A 223 -3.59 30.80 -12.44
CA GLN A 223 -2.43 31.71 -12.41
C GLN A 223 -1.76 31.72 -11.04
N ALA A 224 -2.54 31.77 -9.95
CA ALA A 224 -2.00 31.71 -8.58
C ALA A 224 -1.25 30.40 -8.33
N GLU A 225 -1.88 29.25 -8.64
CA GLU A 225 -1.29 27.92 -8.46
C GLU A 225 -0.04 27.71 -9.34
N LEU A 226 -0.02 28.25 -10.56
CA LEU A 226 1.19 28.22 -11.41
C LEU A 226 2.36 28.89 -10.73
N LYS A 227 2.16 30.11 -10.20
CA LYS A 227 3.19 30.86 -9.49
C LYS A 227 3.69 30.15 -8.23
N GLU A 228 2.78 29.51 -7.49
CA GLU A 228 3.15 28.68 -6.34
C GLU A 228 4.00 27.49 -6.76
N ILE A 229 3.64 26.80 -7.86
CA ILE A 229 4.40 25.67 -8.38
C ILE A 229 5.79 26.12 -8.85
N GLU A 230 5.90 27.24 -9.58
CA GLU A 230 7.18 27.82 -10.02
C GLU A 230 8.09 28.12 -8.83
N THR A 231 7.55 28.76 -7.79
CA THR A 231 8.29 29.06 -6.57
C THR A 231 8.77 27.80 -5.86
N ALA A 232 7.89 26.78 -5.74
CA ALA A 232 8.23 25.53 -5.12
C ALA A 232 9.30 24.74 -5.89
N VAL A 233 9.19 24.69 -7.22
CA VAL A 233 10.18 24.01 -8.09
C VAL A 233 11.53 24.73 -8.03
N ALA A 234 11.56 26.08 -8.02
CA ALA A 234 12.79 26.84 -7.86
C ALA A 234 13.46 26.59 -6.50
N ALA A 235 12.67 26.51 -5.43
CA ALA A 235 13.18 26.19 -4.09
C ALA A 235 13.74 24.75 -4.02
N GLU A 236 13.09 23.77 -4.64
CA GLU A 236 13.56 22.38 -4.69
C GLU A 236 14.90 22.24 -5.44
N SER A 237 15.09 22.99 -6.53
CA SER A 237 16.34 22.93 -7.33
C SER A 237 17.57 23.42 -6.56
N GLY A 238 17.40 24.20 -5.50
CA GLY A 238 18.46 24.67 -4.60
C GLY A 238 18.78 23.72 -3.44
N LEU A 239 17.98 22.67 -3.21
CA LEU A 239 18.21 21.75 -2.10
C LEU A 239 19.15 20.60 -2.53
N ASN A 240 20.23 20.42 -1.78
CA ASN A 240 21.03 19.19 -1.85
C ASN A 240 20.21 18.01 -1.33
N GLU A 241 19.81 17.10 -2.19
CA GLU A 241 19.11 15.88 -1.81
C GLU A 241 20.01 15.03 -0.89
N ALA A 242 19.38 14.39 0.11
CA ALA A 242 20.12 13.48 0.98
C ALA A 242 20.58 12.25 0.19
N SER A 243 21.78 11.77 0.54
CA SER A 243 22.43 10.62 -0.06
C SER A 243 22.80 9.56 1.00
N PHE A 244 23.34 8.41 0.55
CA PHE A 244 23.84 7.37 1.46
C PHE A 244 24.90 7.89 2.46
N ARG A 245 25.62 8.95 2.14
CA ARG A 245 26.62 9.57 3.06
C ARG A 245 25.94 10.24 4.25
N ASP A 246 24.73 10.74 4.08
CA ASP A 246 23.98 11.41 5.16
C ASP A 246 23.50 10.42 6.24
N ILE A 247 23.48 9.10 5.96
CA ILE A 247 23.22 8.05 6.96
C ILE A 247 24.28 8.06 8.08
N ALA A 248 25.47 8.57 7.81
CA ALA A 248 26.50 8.74 8.82
C ALA A 248 26.11 9.74 9.93
N ILE A 249 25.18 10.65 9.64
CA ILE A 249 24.67 11.64 10.60
C ILE A 249 23.71 10.95 11.58
N PRO A 250 24.02 10.96 12.90
CA PRO A 250 23.31 10.11 13.87
C PRO A 250 21.80 10.32 13.95
N TRP A 251 21.32 11.57 13.92
CA TRP A 251 19.87 11.83 13.96
C TRP A 251 19.16 11.39 12.69
N MET A 252 19.78 11.54 11.50
CA MET A 252 19.22 11.07 10.23
C MET A 252 19.14 9.54 10.19
N ARG A 253 20.19 8.85 10.65
CA ARG A 253 20.21 7.40 10.79
C ARG A 253 19.05 6.91 11.66
N ARG A 254 18.75 7.61 12.75
CA ARG A 254 17.65 7.24 13.65
C ARG A 254 16.27 7.38 12.99
N ILE A 255 16.05 8.46 12.25
CA ILE A 255 14.78 8.63 11.52
C ILE A 255 14.62 7.57 10.43
N ILE A 256 15.70 7.27 9.68
CA ILE A 256 15.69 6.21 8.67
C ILE A 256 15.39 4.86 9.32
N PHE A 257 16.06 4.54 10.45
CA PHE A 257 15.79 3.32 11.21
C PHE A 257 14.33 3.24 11.68
N LEU A 258 13.75 4.35 12.14
CA LEU A 258 12.33 4.40 12.51
C LEU A 258 11.42 4.13 11.30
N GLY A 259 11.71 4.73 10.15
CA GLY A 259 10.96 4.47 8.91
C GLY A 259 11.02 2.99 8.48
N ILE A 260 12.21 2.40 8.54
CA ILE A 260 12.41 0.95 8.29
C ILE A 260 11.63 0.12 9.31
N ALA A 261 11.69 0.48 10.60
CA ALA A 261 11.00 -0.24 11.66
C ALA A 261 9.47 -0.19 11.50
N ILE A 262 8.90 0.97 11.15
CA ILE A 262 7.46 1.10 10.84
C ILE A 262 7.09 0.19 9.66
N SER A 263 7.86 0.25 8.57
CA SER A 263 7.63 -0.55 7.37
C SER A 263 7.74 -2.06 7.64
N PHE A 264 8.76 -2.47 8.38
CA PHE A 264 8.95 -3.86 8.77
C PHE A 264 7.80 -4.36 9.66
N VAL A 265 7.49 -3.63 10.74
CA VAL A 265 6.48 -4.03 11.72
C VAL A 265 5.10 -4.19 11.08
N THR A 266 4.71 -3.28 10.18
CA THR A 266 3.41 -3.35 9.51
C THR A 266 3.26 -4.58 8.63
N GLN A 267 4.32 -5.03 7.97
CA GLN A 267 4.31 -6.25 7.17
C GLN A 267 4.50 -7.52 8.01
N ALA A 268 5.36 -7.43 9.03
CA ALA A 268 5.67 -8.55 9.93
C ALA A 268 4.47 -9.02 10.80
N THR A 269 3.37 -8.25 10.83
CA THR A 269 2.08 -8.73 11.35
C THR A 269 1.53 -9.96 10.61
N GLY A 270 2.06 -10.28 9.43
CA GLY A 270 1.59 -11.38 8.61
C GLY A 270 0.30 -11.08 7.82
N VAL A 271 -0.07 -9.80 7.64
CA VAL A 271 -1.29 -9.42 6.90
C VAL A 271 -1.36 -10.06 5.52
N ASN A 272 -0.24 -10.08 4.81
CA ASN A 272 -0.21 -10.62 3.46
C ASN A 272 -0.28 -12.15 3.42
N SER A 273 0.06 -12.85 4.51
CA SER A 273 -0.21 -14.28 4.62
C SER A 273 -1.71 -14.56 4.56
N ILE A 274 -2.53 -13.76 5.25
CA ILE A 274 -3.99 -13.90 5.19
C ILE A 274 -4.52 -13.46 3.82
N MET A 275 -3.97 -12.38 3.24
CA MET A 275 -4.43 -11.87 1.94
C MET A 275 -4.10 -12.80 0.77
N TYR A 276 -2.90 -13.42 0.77
CA TYR A 276 -2.47 -14.30 -0.32
C TYR A 276 -2.89 -15.76 -0.15
N TYR A 277 -2.96 -16.23 1.09
CA TYR A 277 -3.18 -17.64 1.42
C TYR A 277 -4.47 -17.89 2.22
N GLY A 278 -5.37 -16.91 2.27
CA GLY A 278 -6.62 -17.01 3.05
C GLY A 278 -7.46 -18.22 2.68
N THR A 279 -7.55 -18.58 1.38
CA THR A 279 -8.23 -19.80 0.93
C THR A 279 -7.55 -21.04 1.49
N GLU A 280 -6.22 -21.13 1.45
CA GLU A 280 -5.47 -22.26 1.98
C GLU A 280 -5.58 -22.37 3.51
N ILE A 281 -5.53 -21.22 4.21
CA ILE A 281 -5.75 -21.18 5.67
C ILE A 281 -7.12 -21.74 6.05
N LEU A 282 -8.17 -21.36 5.33
CA LEU A 282 -9.53 -21.84 5.59
C LEU A 282 -9.70 -23.32 5.17
N ARG A 283 -9.03 -23.77 4.12
CA ARG A 283 -8.99 -25.18 3.71
C ARG A 283 -8.33 -26.05 4.78
N GLN A 284 -7.19 -25.65 5.30
CA GLN A 284 -6.49 -26.36 6.38
C GLN A 284 -7.27 -26.35 7.69
N ALA A 285 -8.12 -25.36 7.90
CA ALA A 285 -9.05 -25.34 9.02
C ALA A 285 -10.23 -26.28 8.83
N GLY A 286 -10.48 -26.80 7.61
CA GLY A 286 -11.51 -27.80 7.32
C GLY A 286 -12.60 -27.36 6.33
N PHE A 287 -12.56 -26.15 5.76
CA PHE A 287 -13.46 -25.80 4.66
C PHE A 287 -13.08 -26.50 3.36
N GLY A 288 -14.07 -26.89 2.56
CA GLY A 288 -13.84 -27.20 1.15
C GLY A 288 -13.45 -25.94 0.36
N THR A 289 -12.80 -26.11 -0.78
CA THR A 289 -12.30 -25.00 -1.61
C THR A 289 -13.38 -23.96 -1.91
N SER A 290 -14.58 -24.40 -2.30
CA SER A 290 -15.74 -23.56 -2.58
C SER A 290 -16.15 -22.68 -1.37
N ALA A 291 -16.28 -23.28 -0.19
CA ALA A 291 -16.62 -22.56 1.03
C ALA A 291 -15.52 -21.58 1.47
N ALA A 292 -14.25 -21.96 1.26
CA ALA A 292 -13.11 -21.09 1.55
C ALA A 292 -13.06 -19.86 0.65
N LEU A 293 -13.34 -20.02 -0.64
CA LEU A 293 -13.43 -18.90 -1.60
C LEU A 293 -14.56 -17.93 -1.22
N ILE A 294 -15.73 -18.45 -0.86
CA ILE A 294 -16.85 -17.62 -0.42
C ILE A 294 -16.51 -16.91 0.90
N GLY A 295 -15.88 -17.63 1.85
CA GLY A 295 -15.45 -17.05 3.12
C GLY A 295 -14.50 -15.87 2.95
N ASN A 296 -13.60 -15.91 1.97
CA ASN A 296 -12.69 -14.79 1.71
C ASN A 296 -13.40 -13.50 1.23
N ILE A 297 -14.63 -13.57 0.72
CA ILE A 297 -15.43 -12.36 0.45
C ILE A 297 -15.62 -11.54 1.74
N ALA A 298 -15.85 -12.22 2.88
CA ALA A 298 -15.97 -11.53 4.17
C ALA A 298 -14.68 -10.79 4.55
N ASN A 299 -13.50 -11.38 4.28
CA ASN A 299 -12.21 -10.72 4.43
C ASN A 299 -12.08 -9.47 3.55
N GLY A 300 -12.54 -9.53 2.31
CA GLY A 300 -12.58 -8.38 1.40
C GLY A 300 -13.54 -7.27 1.87
N VAL A 301 -14.75 -7.65 2.28
CA VAL A 301 -15.76 -6.70 2.78
C VAL A 301 -15.26 -5.96 4.02
N ILE A 302 -14.73 -6.69 5.01
CA ILE A 302 -14.22 -6.04 6.21
C ILE A 302 -13.01 -5.15 5.91
N SER A 303 -12.16 -5.51 4.95
CA SER A 303 -11.03 -4.67 4.53
C SER A 303 -11.50 -3.31 4.01
N VAL A 304 -12.54 -3.28 3.19
CA VAL A 304 -13.12 -2.03 2.68
C VAL A 304 -13.74 -1.22 3.82
N LEU A 305 -14.60 -1.84 4.63
CA LEU A 305 -15.28 -1.15 5.74
C LEU A 305 -14.29 -0.61 6.77
N ALA A 306 -13.32 -1.43 7.16
CA ALA A 306 -12.30 -1.05 8.13
C ALA A 306 -11.40 0.08 7.59
N THR A 307 -11.05 0.06 6.30
CA THR A 307 -10.28 1.16 5.68
C THR A 307 -11.05 2.47 5.74
N ILE A 308 -12.35 2.48 5.43
CA ILE A 308 -13.19 3.68 5.53
C ILE A 308 -13.19 4.22 6.96
N VAL A 309 -13.39 3.34 7.95
CA VAL A 309 -13.35 3.71 9.37
C VAL A 309 -11.97 4.21 9.77
N GLY A 310 -10.91 3.55 9.33
CA GLY A 310 -9.52 3.93 9.62
C GLY A 310 -9.16 5.31 9.10
N ILE A 311 -9.56 5.64 7.88
CA ILE A 311 -9.38 6.98 7.30
C ILE A 311 -10.11 8.05 8.12
N TRP A 312 -11.32 7.75 8.59
CA TRP A 312 -12.08 8.65 9.45
C TRP A 312 -11.43 8.81 10.83
N LEU A 313 -10.94 7.72 11.42
CA LEU A 313 -10.21 7.74 12.69
C LEU A 313 -8.89 8.50 12.61
N LEU A 314 -8.18 8.42 11.49
CA LEU A 314 -6.90 9.09 11.28
C LEU A 314 -7.00 10.62 11.48
N GLY A 315 -8.15 11.22 11.16
CA GLY A 315 -8.43 12.62 11.44
C GLY A 315 -8.67 12.94 12.92
N LYS A 316 -9.11 11.96 13.72
CA LYS A 316 -9.56 12.14 15.10
C LYS A 316 -8.58 11.62 16.13
N VAL A 317 -7.92 10.51 15.85
CA VAL A 317 -7.00 9.80 16.75
C VAL A 317 -5.55 10.07 16.33
N GLY A 318 -4.62 10.02 17.30
CA GLY A 318 -3.18 10.13 17.01
C GLY A 318 -2.63 8.88 16.30
N ARG A 319 -1.48 9.04 15.63
CA ARG A 319 -0.85 7.95 14.87
C ARG A 319 -0.36 6.84 15.79
N ARG A 320 0.27 7.21 16.92
CA ARG A 320 0.81 6.26 17.90
C ARG A 320 -0.28 5.41 18.56
N PRO A 321 -1.38 5.96 19.11
CA PRO A 321 -2.47 5.15 19.65
C PRO A 321 -3.08 4.20 18.62
N MET A 322 -3.34 4.68 17.39
CA MET A 322 -3.89 3.83 16.33
C MET A 322 -2.96 2.67 16.01
N MET A 323 -1.65 2.92 15.83
CA MET A 323 -0.67 1.88 15.55
C MET A 323 -0.64 0.83 16.68
N LEU A 324 -0.56 1.25 17.94
CA LEU A 324 -0.48 0.34 19.08
C LEU A 324 -1.77 -0.46 19.27
N THR A 325 -2.94 0.17 19.12
CA THR A 325 -4.24 -0.54 19.18
C THR A 325 -4.35 -1.57 18.06
N GLY A 326 -3.96 -1.18 16.83
CA GLY A 326 -3.94 -2.09 15.69
C GLY A 326 -3.01 -3.28 15.91
N LEU A 327 -1.77 -3.04 16.34
CA LEU A 327 -0.79 -4.10 16.62
C LEU A 327 -1.25 -5.02 17.75
N THR A 328 -1.86 -4.47 18.80
CA THR A 328 -2.39 -5.28 19.91
C THR A 328 -3.54 -6.17 19.43
N GLY A 329 -4.49 -5.59 18.67
CA GLY A 329 -5.63 -6.35 18.12
C GLY A 329 -5.18 -7.44 17.16
N THR A 330 -4.27 -7.14 16.23
CA THR A 330 -3.74 -8.15 15.29
C THR A 330 -2.96 -9.24 16.03
N THR A 331 -2.12 -8.90 17.00
CA THR A 331 -1.34 -9.87 17.78
C THR A 331 -2.22 -10.81 18.61
N LEU A 332 -3.22 -10.25 19.28
CA LEU A 332 -4.19 -11.06 20.04
C LEU A 332 -4.97 -12.02 19.13
N THR A 333 -5.36 -11.54 17.97
CA THR A 333 -6.09 -12.37 16.99
C THR A 333 -5.22 -13.50 16.47
N LEU A 334 -3.93 -13.23 16.13
CA LEU A 334 -2.98 -14.25 15.70
C LEU A 334 -2.69 -15.29 16.80
N LEU A 335 -2.59 -14.83 18.04
CA LEU A 335 -2.44 -15.71 19.20
C LEU A 335 -3.65 -16.64 19.35
N LEU A 336 -4.86 -16.11 19.20
CA LEU A 336 -6.09 -16.90 19.24
C LEU A 336 -6.16 -17.89 18.08
N ILE A 337 -5.80 -17.48 16.84
CA ILE A 337 -5.69 -18.39 15.69
C ILE A 337 -4.74 -19.54 16.03
N GLY A 338 -3.55 -19.24 16.55
CA GLY A 338 -2.56 -20.24 16.89
C GLY A 338 -3.04 -21.23 17.97
N ILE A 339 -3.61 -20.73 19.05
CA ILE A 339 -4.11 -21.56 20.16
C ILE A 339 -5.31 -22.41 19.72
N LEU A 340 -6.31 -21.81 19.09
CA LEU A 340 -7.54 -22.51 18.72
C LEU A 340 -7.30 -23.53 17.59
N SER A 341 -6.40 -23.28 16.66
CA SER A 341 -5.97 -24.26 15.66
C SER A 341 -5.34 -25.51 16.27
N PHE A 342 -4.76 -25.40 17.47
CA PHE A 342 -4.19 -26.52 18.20
C PHE A 342 -5.24 -27.24 19.05
N THR A 343 -6.03 -26.49 19.82
CA THR A 343 -6.95 -27.05 20.83
C THR A 343 -8.23 -27.62 20.22
N VAL A 344 -8.70 -27.07 19.09
CA VAL A 344 -10.00 -27.40 18.48
C VAL A 344 -9.81 -28.07 17.11
N LYS A 345 -8.65 -28.67 16.86
CA LYS A 345 -8.20 -29.19 15.55
C LYS A 345 -9.18 -30.14 14.84
N SER A 346 -10.00 -30.88 15.57
CA SER A 346 -10.93 -31.89 15.02
C SER A 346 -12.40 -31.45 15.02
N SER A 347 -12.69 -30.17 15.27
CA SER A 347 -14.05 -29.67 15.37
C SER A 347 -14.56 -29.10 14.07
N GLU A 348 -15.78 -29.38 13.70
CA GLU A 348 -16.50 -28.79 12.55
C GLU A 348 -16.66 -27.26 12.69
N ILE A 349 -16.45 -26.71 13.89
CA ILE A 349 -16.57 -25.28 14.19
C ILE A 349 -15.27 -24.52 13.81
N LEU A 350 -14.12 -25.21 13.73
CA LEU A 350 -12.82 -24.58 13.51
C LEU A 350 -12.78 -23.67 12.27
N PRO A 351 -13.28 -24.04 11.08
CA PRO A 351 -13.24 -23.18 9.91
C PRO A 351 -13.98 -21.85 10.11
N TYR A 352 -15.13 -21.87 10.80
CA TYR A 352 -15.90 -20.67 11.10
C TYR A 352 -15.19 -19.75 12.08
N VAL A 353 -14.56 -20.35 13.11
CA VAL A 353 -13.73 -19.60 14.07
C VAL A 353 -12.54 -18.95 13.36
N MET A 354 -11.87 -19.68 12.46
CA MET A 354 -10.77 -19.12 11.68
C MET A 354 -11.23 -17.96 10.79
N LEU A 355 -12.38 -18.09 10.13
CA LEU A 355 -12.96 -17.02 9.33
C LEU A 355 -13.24 -15.77 10.18
N ILE A 356 -13.89 -15.92 11.34
CA ILE A 356 -14.16 -14.80 12.25
C ILE A 356 -12.85 -14.13 12.70
N LEU A 357 -11.84 -14.92 13.04
CA LEU A 357 -10.56 -14.38 13.49
C LEU A 357 -9.80 -13.69 12.37
N THR A 358 -9.80 -14.23 11.13
CA THR A 358 -9.17 -13.53 10.00
C THR A 358 -9.87 -12.22 9.65
N VAL A 359 -11.20 -12.18 9.70
CA VAL A 359 -12.00 -10.96 9.56
C VAL A 359 -11.66 -9.95 10.67
N THR A 360 -11.58 -10.40 11.93
CA THR A 360 -11.21 -9.53 13.07
C THR A 360 -9.79 -9.00 12.93
N PHE A 361 -8.84 -9.82 12.51
CA PHE A 361 -7.47 -9.43 12.23
C PHE A 361 -7.43 -8.29 11.19
N LEU A 362 -8.15 -8.47 10.07
CA LEU A 362 -8.20 -7.49 9.01
C LEU A 362 -8.91 -6.19 9.43
N ALA A 363 -9.90 -6.27 10.31
CA ALA A 363 -10.53 -5.09 10.88
C ALA A 363 -9.51 -4.21 11.64
N PHE A 364 -8.66 -4.79 12.48
CA PHE A 364 -7.59 -4.06 13.17
C PHE A 364 -6.50 -3.59 12.21
N MET A 365 -6.11 -4.45 11.27
CA MET A 365 -5.04 -4.13 10.31
C MET A 365 -5.43 -2.96 9.41
N GLN A 366 -6.55 -3.06 8.72
CA GLN A 366 -7.00 -2.05 7.75
C GLN A 366 -7.63 -0.82 8.41
N GLY A 367 -8.21 -0.98 9.61
CA GLY A 367 -8.82 0.10 10.35
C GLY A 367 -7.84 0.96 11.16
N ALA A 368 -6.67 0.42 11.50
CA ALA A 368 -5.72 1.11 12.37
C ALA A 368 -4.31 1.18 11.77
N ILE A 369 -3.69 0.06 11.39
CA ILE A 369 -2.28 0.02 10.97
C ILE A 369 -2.13 0.58 9.56
N GLY A 370 -2.94 0.14 8.59
CA GLY A 370 -2.83 0.51 7.18
C GLY A 370 -2.81 2.03 6.94
N PRO A 371 -3.83 2.78 7.41
CA PRO A 371 -3.86 4.23 7.23
C PRO A 371 -2.71 4.97 7.92
N VAL A 372 -2.25 4.47 9.08
CA VAL A 372 -1.17 5.10 9.85
C VAL A 372 0.18 4.93 9.18
N LEU A 373 0.45 3.81 8.50
CA LEU A 373 1.72 3.52 7.85
C LEU A 373 2.19 4.67 6.95
N TRP A 374 1.39 4.97 5.92
CA TRP A 374 1.77 5.96 4.89
C TRP A 374 1.87 7.37 5.45
N VAL A 375 0.95 7.72 6.36
CA VAL A 375 0.94 9.04 6.98
C VAL A 375 2.15 9.20 7.91
N SER A 376 2.45 8.21 8.74
CA SER A 376 3.64 8.26 9.60
C SER A 376 4.93 8.38 8.81
N LEU A 377 5.09 7.61 7.72
CA LEU A 377 6.27 7.73 6.86
C LEU A 377 6.39 9.13 6.23
N SER A 378 5.28 9.75 5.83
CA SER A 378 5.30 11.09 5.26
C SER A 378 5.58 12.20 6.29
N GLU A 379 5.22 11.98 7.56
CA GLU A 379 5.34 12.96 8.65
C GLU A 379 6.69 12.90 9.38
N ILE A 380 7.36 11.75 9.43
CA ILE A 380 8.64 11.61 10.13
C ILE A 380 9.85 12.13 9.33
N PHE A 381 9.76 12.14 8.00
CA PHE A 381 10.89 12.54 7.16
C PHE A 381 10.89 14.03 6.85
N PRO A 382 11.94 14.80 7.27
CA PRO A 382 12.17 16.17 6.83
C PRO A 382 12.26 16.27 5.30
N LEU A 383 11.95 17.45 4.75
CA LEU A 383 11.93 17.67 3.30
C LEU A 383 13.19 17.19 2.57
N ARG A 384 14.39 17.50 3.12
CA ARG A 384 15.67 17.08 2.56
C ARG A 384 15.85 15.56 2.50
N LEU A 385 15.33 14.84 3.51
CA LEU A 385 15.53 13.39 3.68
C LEU A 385 14.36 12.57 3.10
N ARG A 386 13.24 13.22 2.76
CA ARG A 386 11.97 12.56 2.46
C ARG A 386 12.07 11.56 1.31
N GLY A 387 12.59 11.97 0.16
CA GLY A 387 12.71 11.08 -1.00
C GLY A 387 13.56 9.85 -0.71
N PHE A 388 14.72 10.06 -0.13
CA PHE A 388 15.67 9.01 0.21
C PHE A 388 15.15 8.10 1.35
N GLY A 389 14.66 8.70 2.44
CA GLY A 389 14.18 7.97 3.61
C GLY A 389 12.93 7.15 3.34
N MET A 390 11.95 7.73 2.63
CA MET A 390 10.76 6.99 2.18
C MET A 390 11.14 5.87 1.22
N GLY A 391 12.05 6.12 0.28
CA GLY A 391 12.48 5.10 -0.68
C GLY A 391 13.08 3.87 0.01
N ILE A 392 13.97 4.07 0.98
CA ILE A 392 14.54 2.97 1.78
C ILE A 392 13.45 2.26 2.60
N SER A 393 12.58 3.01 3.26
CA SER A 393 11.51 2.44 4.09
C SER A 393 10.56 1.57 3.27
N VAL A 394 10.15 2.04 2.11
CA VAL A 394 9.28 1.30 1.18
C VAL A 394 10.00 0.09 0.59
N PHE A 395 11.30 0.18 0.31
CA PHE A 395 12.09 -0.98 -0.12
C PHE A 395 12.05 -2.09 0.95
N PHE A 396 12.29 -1.75 2.22
CA PHE A 396 12.21 -2.72 3.31
C PHE A 396 10.79 -3.25 3.52
N LEU A 397 9.75 -2.43 3.28
CA LEU A 397 8.35 -2.87 3.27
C LEU A 397 8.13 -4.01 2.27
N TRP A 398 8.52 -3.81 1.01
CA TRP A 398 8.36 -4.80 -0.04
C TRP A 398 9.23 -6.04 0.20
N MET A 399 10.47 -5.86 0.69
CA MET A 399 11.34 -6.99 1.03
C MET A 399 10.79 -7.85 2.16
N THR A 400 10.25 -7.22 3.22
CA THR A 400 9.61 -7.95 4.33
C THR A 400 8.40 -8.74 3.82
N ASN A 401 7.57 -8.09 2.98
CA ASN A 401 6.42 -8.74 2.38
C ASN A 401 6.82 -9.91 1.47
N PHE A 402 7.87 -9.74 0.65
CA PHE A 402 8.45 -10.81 -0.16
C PHE A 402 8.88 -12.01 0.68
N LEU A 403 9.63 -11.78 1.75
CA LEU A 403 10.12 -12.85 2.61
C LEU A 403 8.96 -13.59 3.29
N ILE A 404 7.96 -12.88 3.81
CA ILE A 404 6.79 -13.49 4.44
C ILE A 404 6.00 -14.30 3.41
N GLY A 405 5.73 -13.75 2.23
CA GLY A 405 5.02 -14.45 1.16
C GLY A 405 5.73 -15.72 0.70
N LEU A 406 7.07 -15.69 0.63
CA LEU A 406 7.90 -16.85 0.27
C LEU A 406 7.92 -17.93 1.37
N LEU A 407 8.08 -17.51 2.61
CA LEU A 407 8.29 -18.43 3.73
C LEU A 407 7.00 -19.02 4.28
N PHE A 408 5.86 -18.32 4.14
CA PHE A 408 4.60 -18.73 4.74
C PHE A 408 4.14 -20.15 4.34
N PRO A 409 4.09 -20.55 3.05
CA PRO A 409 3.70 -21.92 2.68
C PRO A 409 4.67 -22.97 3.22
N ILE A 410 5.97 -22.65 3.26
CA ILE A 410 7.00 -23.54 3.80
C ILE A 410 6.80 -23.74 5.33
N MET A 411 6.51 -22.66 6.04
CA MET A 411 6.20 -22.73 7.47
C MET A 411 4.91 -23.53 7.72
N LEU A 412 3.89 -23.30 6.88
CA LEU A 412 2.61 -23.95 6.99
C LEU A 412 2.74 -25.45 6.78
N GLU A 413 3.52 -25.89 5.77
CA GLU A 413 3.81 -27.30 5.51
C GLU A 413 4.63 -27.96 6.64
N LYS A 414 5.70 -27.32 7.09
CA LYS A 414 6.63 -27.93 8.06
C LYS A 414 6.19 -27.87 9.49
N MET A 415 5.49 -26.81 9.90
CA MET A 415 5.17 -26.51 11.29
C MET A 415 3.67 -26.51 11.58
N GLY A 416 2.84 -26.52 10.53
CA GLY A 416 1.39 -26.46 10.62
C GLY A 416 0.85 -25.06 10.96
N LEU A 417 -0.47 -24.96 10.90
CA LEU A 417 -1.20 -23.70 11.05
C LEU A 417 -0.95 -23.05 12.43
N SER A 418 -1.06 -23.83 13.51
CA SER A 418 -0.91 -23.33 14.88
C SER A 418 0.44 -22.69 15.13
N SER A 419 1.53 -23.44 14.87
CA SER A 419 2.90 -22.96 15.14
C SER A 419 3.25 -21.75 14.28
N THR A 420 2.80 -21.72 13.02
CA THR A 420 3.02 -20.59 12.12
C THR A 420 2.40 -19.31 12.68
N PHE A 421 1.15 -19.35 13.11
CA PHE A 421 0.50 -18.16 13.66
C PHE A 421 1.00 -17.78 15.06
N LEU A 422 1.46 -18.73 15.88
CA LEU A 422 2.12 -18.42 17.16
C LEU A 422 3.44 -17.68 16.95
N ILE A 423 4.21 -18.02 15.91
CA ILE A 423 5.42 -17.27 15.54
C ILE A 423 5.08 -15.83 15.17
N PHE A 424 4.05 -15.62 14.31
CA PHE A 424 3.60 -14.26 13.98
C PHE A 424 3.08 -13.49 15.21
N ALA A 425 2.40 -14.16 16.15
CA ALA A 425 1.99 -13.54 17.40
C ALA A 425 3.21 -13.11 18.25
N GLY A 426 4.27 -13.93 18.30
CA GLY A 426 5.54 -13.58 18.95
C GLY A 426 6.20 -12.36 18.31
N ILE A 427 6.27 -12.31 16.97
CA ILE A 427 6.73 -11.15 16.22
C ILE A 427 5.86 -9.92 16.52
N GLY A 428 4.55 -10.10 16.64
CA GLY A 428 3.60 -9.06 17.02
C GLY A 428 3.90 -8.47 18.40
N CYS A 429 4.21 -9.27 19.40
CA CYS A 429 4.62 -8.79 20.74
C CYS A 429 5.87 -7.94 20.68
N ILE A 430 6.89 -8.38 19.92
CA ILE A 430 8.11 -7.60 19.68
C ILE A 430 7.79 -6.29 18.98
N SER A 431 6.89 -6.33 17.99
CA SER A 431 6.45 -5.16 17.21
C SER A 431 5.74 -4.12 18.08
N ILE A 432 4.87 -4.56 18.99
CA ILE A 432 4.21 -3.67 19.97
C ILE A 432 5.25 -2.98 20.84
N PHE A 433 6.19 -3.73 21.42
CA PHE A 433 7.26 -3.16 22.25
C PHE A 433 8.12 -2.16 21.47
N LEU A 434 8.51 -2.50 20.25
CA LEU A 434 9.31 -1.65 19.38
C LEU A 434 8.59 -0.34 19.05
N MET A 435 7.33 -0.41 18.62
CA MET A 435 6.54 0.78 18.28
C MET A 435 6.17 1.62 19.50
N ALA A 436 5.88 0.99 20.65
CA ALA A 436 5.63 1.72 21.89
C ALA A 436 6.85 2.55 22.32
N LYS A 437 8.08 2.06 22.03
CA LYS A 437 9.31 2.75 22.39
C LYS A 437 9.79 3.77 21.35
N LEU A 438 9.60 3.48 20.06
CA LEU A 438 10.22 4.27 18.98
C LEU A 438 9.26 5.23 18.29
N LEU A 439 7.97 4.91 18.17
CA LEU A 439 7.04 5.72 17.40
C LEU A 439 6.64 6.98 18.18
N PRO A 440 7.00 8.19 17.74
CA PRO A 440 6.52 9.43 18.33
C PRO A 440 5.06 9.69 17.93
N GLU A 441 4.35 10.51 18.71
CA GLU A 441 3.08 11.06 18.25
C GLU A 441 3.36 12.26 17.34
N THR A 442 2.83 12.18 16.11
CA THR A 442 3.04 13.20 15.08
C THR A 442 1.82 14.12 14.88
N LYS A 443 0.65 13.71 15.39
CA LYS A 443 -0.58 14.50 15.23
C LYS A 443 -0.45 15.88 15.85
N GLY A 444 -0.74 16.92 15.06
CA GLY A 444 -0.73 18.32 15.51
C GLY A 444 0.66 18.92 15.67
N ARG A 445 1.72 18.23 15.23
CA ARG A 445 3.08 18.76 15.19
C ARG A 445 3.50 19.12 13.77
N THR A 446 4.29 20.18 13.64
CA THR A 446 4.91 20.53 12.36
C THR A 446 6.09 19.61 12.05
N LEU A 447 6.49 19.52 10.78
CA LEU A 447 7.65 18.72 10.37
C LEU A 447 8.94 19.21 11.03
N GLU A 448 9.06 20.52 11.20
CA GLU A 448 10.19 21.19 11.85
C GLU A 448 10.27 20.84 13.34
N GLU A 449 9.15 20.80 14.05
CA GLU A 449 9.08 20.39 15.46
C GLU A 449 9.49 18.92 15.63
N ILE A 450 9.07 18.06 14.70
CA ILE A 450 9.46 16.65 14.69
C ILE A 450 10.97 16.53 14.43
N GLU A 451 11.52 17.25 13.46
CA GLU A 451 12.95 17.27 13.17
C GLU A 451 13.76 17.75 14.37
N VAL A 452 13.38 18.87 14.99
CA VAL A 452 14.03 19.39 16.20
C VAL A 452 14.01 18.34 17.32
N SER A 453 12.91 17.64 17.53
CA SER A 453 12.80 16.62 18.57
C SER A 453 13.81 15.46 18.37
N PHE A 454 14.08 15.07 17.12
CA PHE A 454 15.09 14.05 16.81
C PHE A 454 16.53 14.57 16.98
N ARG A 455 16.80 15.82 16.65
CA ARG A 455 18.12 16.47 16.82
C ARG A 455 18.42 16.66 18.32
N THR A 456 17.48 17.23 19.09
CA THR A 456 17.67 17.54 20.52
C THR A 456 17.85 16.30 21.38
N TYR A 457 17.18 15.19 21.04
CA TYR A 457 17.37 13.92 21.74
C TYR A 457 18.79 13.39 21.61
N TYR A 458 19.50 13.75 20.54
CA TYR A 458 20.87 13.31 20.31
C TYR A 458 21.90 14.20 21.03
N ASP A 459 21.63 15.51 21.13
CA ASP A 459 22.56 16.47 21.75
C ASP A 459 22.59 16.38 23.29
N GLY A 460 21.93 15.37 23.91
CA GLY A 460 21.97 15.11 25.34
C GLY A 460 21.33 16.19 26.22
N THR A 461 20.74 17.21 25.64
CA THR A 461 20.01 18.27 26.34
C THR A 461 18.63 17.74 26.73
N THR A 462 18.58 17.14 27.92
CA THR A 462 17.37 16.65 28.57
C THR A 462 16.29 17.73 28.56
N SER A 463 15.06 17.35 28.23
CA SER A 463 13.83 18.11 28.09
C SER A 463 13.37 18.91 29.34
N LYS A 464 14.28 19.43 30.15
CA LYS A 464 13.97 20.28 31.33
C LYS A 464 13.74 21.76 30.99
N ASN A 465 14.10 22.21 29.78
CA ASN A 465 14.02 23.64 29.44
C ASN A 465 12.87 24.05 28.50
N ILE A 466 12.08 23.13 27.95
CA ILE A 466 10.97 23.48 27.04
C ILE A 466 9.66 23.79 27.80
N GLY A 467 9.54 23.36 29.06
CA GLY A 467 8.37 23.62 29.91
C GLY A 467 8.34 24.98 30.58
N SER A 468 9.42 25.79 30.58
CA SER A 468 9.50 27.03 31.33
C SER A 468 9.39 28.31 30.47
N ASN A 469 9.51 28.24 29.16
CA ASN A 469 9.48 29.43 28.30
C ASN A 469 8.14 29.69 27.60
N SER A 470 7.24 28.72 27.51
CA SER A 470 5.88 28.96 26.97
C SER A 470 4.94 29.64 27.96
N ALA A 471 5.28 29.69 29.25
CA ALA A 471 4.46 30.38 30.28
C ALA A 471 4.80 31.85 30.48
N LYS A 472 5.83 32.39 29.84
CA LYS A 472 6.26 33.78 30.01
C LYS A 472 5.95 34.75 28.86
N THR A 473 5.34 34.26 27.76
CA THR A 473 5.01 35.11 26.60
C THR A 473 3.52 35.45 26.47
N GLN A 474 2.71 35.18 27.52
CA GLN A 474 1.30 35.57 27.55
C GLN A 474 0.98 36.68 28.57
N ILE A 475 1.98 37.37 29.11
CA ILE A 475 1.75 38.58 29.91
C ILE A 475 2.77 39.64 29.46
N LYS A 476 2.45 40.32 28.40
CA LYS A 476 2.70 41.76 28.17
C LYS A 476 1.95 42.22 26.93
#